data_494e1c3789a25bdd15f1447e82b6206a
#
_entry.id   494e1c3789a25bdd15f1447e82b6206a
#
_cell.length_a   1.000
_cell.length_b   1.000
_cell.length_c   1.000
_cell.angle_alpha   90.00
_cell.angle_beta   90.00
_cell.angle_gamma   90.00
#
_symmetry.space_group_name_H-M   'P 1'
#
loop_
_entity.id
_entity.type
_entity.pdbx_description
1 polymer ?
#
loop_
_entity_poly.entity_id
_entity_poly.type
_entity_poly.pdbx_seq_one_letter_code
_entity_poly.pdbx_strand_id
1 'polypeptide(L)'
;MDELQPQRPAILVAGDHMIDAYYRCEASRLTPEAPLPVLKVLSSYTMPGGAGNVANNVHHLLGGVETFVTLYGEGSSSIKRRYLVDHHLAARVDNDYIAKPITPKVFTDTLESNPTIRVVLFSDYGKGALEEIEELINICIDKNIRCIVDPYATHWFEYRHATAIKCNDREYNASTWIGPHQAVIKTKGDAGIELIRNGEVTHYPTRPAQVVDVTGAGDTVLAALGVCLTRLDCTVEEAISYANRAAGVAVSKLGTYAVRKDEVPDA
;
A
#
# COMPACT_ATOMS: atom_id res chain seq x y z
N MET A 1 -36.64 -2.95 -13.07
CA MET A 1 -35.70 -2.51 -12.01
C MET A 1 -34.79 -3.71 -11.81
N ASP A 2 -33.67 -3.73 -12.51
CA ASP A 2 -32.65 -4.79 -12.26
C ASP A 2 -32.14 -4.59 -10.83
N GLU A 3 -32.43 -5.56 -9.98
CA GLU A 3 -31.79 -5.66 -8.67
C GLU A 3 -30.28 -5.76 -8.94
N LEU A 4 -29.53 -4.73 -8.58
CA LEU A 4 -28.07 -4.72 -8.59
C LEU A 4 -27.61 -5.92 -7.73
N GLN A 5 -27.27 -7.02 -8.37
CA GLN A 5 -26.60 -8.14 -7.69
C GLN A 5 -25.38 -7.56 -6.95
N PRO A 6 -25.19 -7.84 -5.67
CA PRO A 6 -24.01 -7.34 -4.94
C PRO A 6 -22.77 -7.79 -5.71
N GLN A 7 -21.96 -6.82 -6.13
CA GLN A 7 -20.71 -7.10 -6.84
C GLN A 7 -19.83 -7.93 -5.89
N ARG A 8 -19.45 -9.12 -6.32
CA ARG A 8 -18.61 -10.02 -5.51
C ARG A 8 -17.19 -9.49 -5.45
N PRO A 9 -16.48 -9.62 -4.31
CA PRO A 9 -15.13 -9.10 -4.16
C PRO A 9 -14.15 -9.72 -5.17
N ALA A 10 -13.38 -8.86 -5.85
CA ALA A 10 -12.38 -9.28 -6.82
C ALA A 10 -10.93 -9.08 -6.31
N ILE A 11 -10.76 -8.38 -5.19
CA ILE A 11 -9.46 -8.05 -4.58
C ILE A 11 -9.45 -8.54 -3.13
N LEU A 12 -8.31 -9.12 -2.73
CA LEU A 12 -7.93 -9.32 -1.34
C LEU A 12 -6.73 -8.44 -1.02
N VAL A 13 -6.83 -7.62 0.02
CA VAL A 13 -5.70 -6.89 0.60
C VAL A 13 -5.25 -7.60 1.86
N ALA A 14 -4.02 -8.10 1.89
CA ALA A 14 -3.45 -8.83 3.02
C ALA A 14 -2.14 -8.19 3.49
N GLY A 15 -1.89 -8.17 4.80
CA GLY A 15 -0.62 -7.66 5.31
C GLY A 15 -0.67 -6.97 6.66
N ASP A 16 0.33 -6.14 6.89
CA ASP A 16 0.53 -5.43 8.15
C ASP A 16 -0.38 -4.21 8.26
N HIS A 17 -1.38 -4.30 9.12
CA HIS A 17 -2.23 -3.16 9.45
C HIS A 17 -1.54 -2.25 10.46
N MET A 18 -1.55 -0.94 10.19
CA MET A 18 -0.98 0.09 11.06
C MET A 18 -1.96 1.25 11.23
N ILE A 19 -1.69 2.09 12.24
CA ILE A 19 -2.43 3.32 12.50
C ILE A 19 -1.44 4.49 12.40
N ASP A 20 -1.72 5.43 11.51
CA ASP A 20 -1.07 6.73 11.47
C ASP A 20 -1.88 7.72 12.31
N ALA A 21 -1.30 8.20 13.41
CA ALA A 21 -1.91 9.16 14.32
C ALA A 21 -1.22 10.52 14.20
N TYR A 22 -2.01 11.54 13.91
CA TYR A 22 -1.54 12.91 13.72
C TYR A 22 -2.00 13.78 14.88
N TYR A 23 -1.07 14.51 15.48
CA TYR A 23 -1.29 15.44 16.59
C TYR A 23 -0.89 16.84 16.15
N ARG A 24 -1.86 17.73 16.02
CA ARG A 24 -1.59 19.17 15.79
C ARG A 24 -1.22 19.80 17.12
N CYS A 25 -0.06 20.42 17.18
CA CYS A 25 0.51 20.94 18.41
C CYS A 25 0.86 22.42 18.29
N GLU A 26 0.91 23.07 19.45
CA GLU A 26 1.54 24.35 19.71
C GLU A 26 2.87 24.10 20.45
N ALA A 27 3.93 24.82 20.07
CA ALA A 27 5.23 24.77 20.74
C ALA A 27 5.62 26.19 21.17
N SER A 28 5.10 26.65 22.30
CA SER A 28 5.26 28.04 22.77
C SER A 28 6.32 28.22 23.86
N ARG A 29 6.85 27.12 24.43
CA ARG A 29 7.86 27.17 25.50
C ARG A 29 8.78 25.96 25.47
N LEU A 30 9.94 26.11 26.11
CA LEU A 30 10.87 25.01 26.41
C LEU A 30 10.52 24.37 27.77
N THR A 31 10.84 23.08 27.92
CA THR A 31 10.77 22.42 29.23
C THR A 31 11.93 22.89 30.12
N PRO A 32 11.73 23.07 31.45
CA PRO A 32 12.81 23.39 32.36
C PRO A 32 13.82 22.24 32.58
N GLU A 33 13.45 20.99 32.20
CA GLU A 33 14.26 19.78 32.38
C GLU A 33 15.37 19.65 31.32
N ALA A 34 15.15 20.20 30.12
CA ALA A 34 16.07 20.17 28.99
C ALA A 34 15.69 21.24 27.94
N PRO A 35 16.60 21.66 27.05
CA PRO A 35 16.29 22.66 26.00
C PRO A 35 15.44 22.04 24.86
N LEU A 36 14.30 21.45 25.21
CA LEU A 36 13.35 20.79 24.30
C LEU A 36 12.01 21.54 24.29
N PRO A 37 11.33 21.63 23.14
CA PRO A 37 10.01 22.21 23.06
C PRO A 37 8.97 21.38 23.80
N VAL A 38 8.07 22.04 24.53
CA VAL A 38 6.85 21.43 25.06
C VAL A 38 5.80 21.46 23.97
N LEU A 39 5.38 20.28 23.50
CA LEU A 39 4.33 20.13 22.50
C LEU A 39 2.98 20.04 23.20
N LYS A 40 2.18 21.08 23.11
CA LYS A 40 0.80 21.10 23.61
C LYS A 40 -0.14 20.65 22.50
N VAL A 41 -0.75 19.48 22.67
CA VAL A 41 -1.70 18.93 21.69
C VAL A 41 -2.96 19.79 21.65
N LEU A 42 -3.32 20.27 20.47
CA LEU A 42 -4.55 21.05 20.20
C LEU A 42 -5.66 20.17 19.62
N SER A 43 -5.30 19.25 18.73
CA SER A 43 -6.24 18.28 18.12
C SER A 43 -5.49 17.05 17.66
N SER A 44 -6.23 15.96 17.46
CA SER A 44 -5.66 14.72 16.89
C SER A 44 -6.67 14.04 16.00
N TYR A 45 -6.17 13.27 15.04
CA TYR A 45 -6.94 12.36 14.20
C TYR A 45 -6.09 11.15 13.84
N THR A 46 -6.73 10.07 13.42
CA THR A 46 -6.06 8.85 12.98
C THR A 46 -6.47 8.49 11.56
N MET A 47 -5.58 7.84 10.86
CA MET A 47 -5.81 7.28 9.52
C MET A 47 -5.26 5.83 9.47
N PRO A 48 -5.85 4.97 8.64
CA PRO A 48 -5.26 3.65 8.41
C PRO A 48 -3.89 3.81 7.73
N GLY A 49 -2.94 2.97 8.14
CA GLY A 49 -1.60 2.87 7.55
C GLY A 49 -1.28 1.44 7.09
N GLY A 50 -0.23 1.26 6.31
CA GLY A 50 0.15 -0.03 5.76
C GLY A 50 -0.97 -0.66 4.93
N ALA A 51 -1.22 -1.95 5.12
CA ALA A 51 -2.29 -2.68 4.43
C ALA A 51 -3.66 -2.01 4.60
N GLY A 52 -3.90 -1.33 5.75
CA GLY A 52 -5.13 -0.56 5.97
C GLY A 52 -5.25 0.65 5.03
N ASN A 53 -4.14 1.34 4.72
CA ASN A 53 -4.16 2.44 3.75
C ASN A 53 -4.32 1.93 2.31
N VAL A 54 -3.71 0.79 1.97
CA VAL A 54 -3.96 0.12 0.68
C VAL A 54 -5.44 -0.20 0.52
N ALA A 55 -6.07 -0.80 1.54
CA ALA A 55 -7.50 -1.13 1.52
C ALA A 55 -8.38 0.12 1.38
N ASN A 56 -8.05 1.20 2.09
CA ASN A 56 -8.76 2.47 1.99
C ASN A 56 -8.68 3.07 0.58
N ASN A 57 -7.51 3.01 -0.07
CA ASN A 57 -7.33 3.43 -1.46
C ASN A 57 -8.13 2.52 -2.42
N VAL A 58 -8.10 1.19 -2.25
CA VAL A 58 -8.91 0.26 -3.05
C VAL A 58 -10.39 0.62 -2.97
N HIS A 59 -10.92 0.86 -1.76
CA HIS A 59 -12.32 1.25 -1.54
C HIS A 59 -12.70 2.49 -2.36
N HIS A 60 -11.90 3.54 -2.30
CA HIS A 60 -12.19 4.81 -2.97
C HIS A 60 -11.99 4.73 -4.50
N LEU A 61 -10.98 4.00 -4.97
CA LEU A 61 -10.74 3.77 -6.40
C LEU A 61 -11.81 2.88 -7.03
N LEU A 62 -12.46 2.01 -6.27
CA LEU A 62 -13.64 1.25 -6.71
C LEU A 62 -14.95 2.05 -6.68
N GLY A 63 -14.92 3.31 -6.22
CA GLY A 63 -16.09 4.20 -6.13
C GLY A 63 -16.94 3.95 -4.89
N GLY A 64 -16.35 3.42 -3.80
CA GLY A 64 -17.02 3.21 -2.53
C GLY A 64 -17.94 1.99 -2.46
N VAL A 65 -17.92 1.13 -3.47
CA VAL A 65 -18.63 -0.15 -3.46
C VAL A 65 -17.76 -1.21 -2.80
N GLU A 66 -18.34 -2.00 -1.88
CA GLU A 66 -17.61 -3.11 -1.24
C GLU A 66 -17.40 -4.25 -2.24
N THR A 67 -16.24 -4.26 -2.89
CA THR A 67 -15.83 -5.30 -3.86
C THR A 67 -14.45 -5.87 -3.55
N PHE A 68 -14.01 -5.77 -2.30
CA PHE A 68 -12.73 -6.31 -1.83
C PHE A 68 -12.85 -6.91 -0.42
N VAL A 69 -11.86 -7.74 -0.07
CA VAL A 69 -11.72 -8.37 1.25
C VAL A 69 -10.41 -7.89 1.87
N THR A 70 -10.36 -7.80 3.19
CA THR A 70 -9.12 -7.52 3.93
C THR A 70 -8.76 -8.69 4.83
N LEU A 71 -7.48 -8.96 4.95
CA LEU A 71 -6.94 -9.96 5.86
C LEU A 71 -5.67 -9.42 6.51
N TYR A 72 -5.74 -9.16 7.81
CA TYR A 72 -4.62 -8.61 8.58
C TYR A 72 -4.10 -9.62 9.59
N GLY A 73 -2.84 -9.48 9.98
CA GLY A 73 -2.30 -10.25 11.10
C GLY A 73 -3.08 -9.97 12.39
N GLU A 74 -3.25 -10.98 13.21
CA GLU A 74 -3.96 -10.85 14.48
C GLU A 74 -3.11 -10.14 15.55
N GLY A 75 -3.77 -9.35 16.38
CA GLY A 75 -3.17 -8.67 17.52
C GLY A 75 -3.28 -7.15 17.46
N SER A 76 -2.35 -6.46 18.13
CA SER A 76 -2.32 -5.00 18.18
C SER A 76 -1.69 -4.43 16.91
N SER A 77 -2.27 -3.36 16.39
CA SER A 77 -1.68 -2.62 15.26
C SER A 77 -0.54 -1.73 15.72
N SER A 78 0.53 -1.66 14.93
CA SER A 78 1.58 -0.68 15.12
C SER A 78 1.04 0.74 14.93
N ILE A 79 1.53 1.69 15.74
CA ILE A 79 1.04 3.08 15.72
C ILE A 79 2.20 4.02 15.45
N LYS A 80 2.07 4.85 14.42
CA LYS A 80 3.02 5.91 14.08
C LYS A 80 2.42 7.27 14.45
N ARG A 81 2.90 7.87 15.54
CA ARG A 81 2.42 9.17 16.01
C ARG A 81 3.29 10.30 15.45
N ARG A 82 2.66 11.21 14.73
CA ARG A 82 3.30 12.40 14.15
C ARG A 82 2.79 13.65 14.86
N TYR A 83 3.72 14.39 15.45
CA TYR A 83 3.44 15.65 16.11
C TYR A 83 3.79 16.79 15.18
N LEU A 84 2.81 17.60 14.80
CA LEU A 84 2.93 18.68 13.82
C LEU A 84 2.82 20.04 14.52
N VAL A 85 3.76 20.94 14.26
CA VAL A 85 3.72 22.35 14.65
C VAL A 85 3.72 23.17 13.37
N ASP A 86 2.74 24.05 13.19
CA ASP A 86 2.58 24.86 11.97
C ASP A 86 2.70 24.04 10.67
N HIS A 87 2.07 22.86 10.65
CA HIS A 87 2.09 21.89 9.56
C HIS A 87 3.45 21.19 9.33
N HIS A 88 4.49 21.47 10.11
CA HIS A 88 5.79 20.79 10.02
C HIS A 88 5.91 19.66 11.04
N LEU A 89 6.57 18.58 10.65
CA LEU A 89 6.84 17.45 11.53
C LEU A 89 7.86 17.86 12.61
N ALA A 90 7.41 18.00 13.87
CA ALA A 90 8.26 18.32 15.00
C ALA A 90 8.84 17.07 15.67
N ALA A 91 8.05 15.98 15.74
CA ALA A 91 8.49 14.70 16.28
C ALA A 91 7.67 13.54 15.70
N ARG A 92 8.28 12.35 15.67
CA ARG A 92 7.58 11.10 15.40
C ARG A 92 7.89 10.08 16.49
N VAL A 93 6.86 9.40 16.97
CA VAL A 93 6.96 8.32 17.96
C VAL A 93 6.30 7.08 17.38
N ASP A 94 7.06 6.00 17.26
CA ASP A 94 6.59 4.73 16.72
C ASP A 94 6.42 3.74 17.89
N ASN A 95 5.23 3.16 17.98
CA ASN A 95 4.97 1.98 18.81
C ASN A 95 4.78 0.80 17.87
N ASP A 96 5.80 -0.03 17.80
CA ASP A 96 5.79 -1.23 16.96
C ASP A 96 5.24 -2.42 17.74
N TYR A 97 4.31 -3.13 17.11
CA TYR A 97 3.77 -4.39 17.56
C TYR A 97 3.99 -5.44 16.49
N ILE A 98 4.29 -6.66 16.90
CA ILE A 98 4.38 -7.80 16.00
C ILE A 98 3.03 -8.52 16.02
N ALA A 99 2.37 -8.58 14.89
CA ALA A 99 1.12 -9.31 14.71
C ALA A 99 1.41 -10.82 14.63
N LYS A 100 0.40 -11.64 14.89
CA LYS A 100 0.47 -13.05 14.52
C LYS A 100 0.33 -13.20 13.01
N PRO A 101 1.03 -14.15 12.39
CA PRO A 101 1.00 -14.30 10.94
C PRO A 101 -0.38 -14.73 10.42
N ILE A 102 -0.66 -14.32 9.19
CA ILE A 102 -1.73 -14.85 8.38
C ILE A 102 -1.32 -16.28 7.97
N THR A 103 -1.96 -17.28 8.58
CA THR A 103 -1.60 -18.66 8.27
C THR A 103 -2.15 -19.08 6.89
N PRO A 104 -1.49 -20.02 6.18
CA PRO A 104 -1.94 -20.59 4.92
C PRO A 104 -3.38 -21.10 4.97
N LYS A 105 -3.78 -21.69 6.11
CA LYS A 105 -5.15 -22.15 6.32
C LYS A 105 -6.17 -21.02 6.27
N VAL A 106 -5.97 -19.97 7.08
CA VAL A 106 -6.87 -18.80 7.13
C VAL A 106 -6.93 -18.11 5.77
N PHE A 107 -5.80 -18.00 5.08
CA PHE A 107 -5.70 -17.42 3.75
C PHE A 107 -6.50 -18.23 2.72
N THR A 108 -6.33 -19.57 2.71
CA THR A 108 -7.05 -20.49 1.83
C THR A 108 -8.56 -20.42 2.10
N ASP A 109 -8.99 -20.51 3.36
CA ASP A 109 -10.39 -20.41 3.76
C ASP A 109 -11.03 -19.09 3.30
N THR A 110 -10.24 -17.97 3.36
CA THR A 110 -10.67 -16.66 2.88
C THR A 110 -10.90 -16.65 1.36
N LEU A 111 -9.97 -17.22 0.57
CA LEU A 111 -10.10 -17.31 -0.88
C LEU A 111 -11.25 -18.23 -1.30
N GLU A 112 -11.46 -19.34 -0.61
CA GLU A 112 -12.55 -20.27 -0.88
C GLU A 112 -13.93 -19.68 -0.57
N SER A 113 -14.01 -18.87 0.48
CA SER A 113 -15.22 -18.11 0.82
C SER A 113 -15.51 -16.98 -0.17
N ASN A 114 -14.50 -16.55 -0.95
CA ASN A 114 -14.58 -15.46 -1.91
C ASN A 114 -14.02 -15.87 -3.28
N PRO A 115 -14.66 -16.81 -4.00
CA PRO A 115 -14.11 -17.43 -5.21
C PRO A 115 -14.01 -16.47 -6.41
N THR A 116 -14.45 -15.24 -6.28
CA THR A 116 -14.35 -14.20 -7.31
C THR A 116 -13.09 -13.36 -7.20
N ILE A 117 -12.26 -13.55 -6.16
CA ILE A 117 -10.98 -12.87 -5.99
C ILE A 117 -10.05 -13.30 -7.13
N ARG A 118 -9.46 -12.31 -7.81
CA ARG A 118 -8.53 -12.45 -8.94
C ARG A 118 -7.18 -11.80 -8.67
N VAL A 119 -7.12 -10.90 -7.69
CA VAL A 119 -5.91 -10.16 -7.34
C VAL A 119 -5.75 -10.16 -5.83
N VAL A 120 -4.55 -10.47 -5.37
CA VAL A 120 -4.14 -10.29 -3.97
C VAL A 120 -3.07 -9.20 -3.92
N LEU A 121 -3.24 -8.25 -3.01
CA LEU A 121 -2.27 -7.20 -2.71
C LEU A 121 -1.66 -7.50 -1.35
N PHE A 122 -0.37 -7.82 -1.33
CA PHE A 122 0.39 -8.01 -0.10
C PHE A 122 1.11 -6.71 0.25
N SER A 123 0.91 -6.21 1.47
CA SER A 123 1.57 -5.02 1.99
C SER A 123 2.40 -5.41 3.20
N ASP A 124 3.71 -5.62 2.99
CA ASP A 124 4.66 -6.12 3.98
C ASP A 124 5.49 -4.98 4.57
N TYR A 125 5.34 -4.78 5.87
CA TYR A 125 6.12 -3.82 6.67
C TYR A 125 7.01 -4.50 7.72
N GLY A 126 7.14 -5.85 7.65
CA GLY A 126 7.91 -6.62 8.61
C GLY A 126 7.33 -6.56 10.03
N LYS A 127 5.98 -6.50 10.16
CA LYS A 127 5.28 -6.46 11.44
C LYS A 127 4.59 -7.78 11.78
N GLY A 128 4.98 -8.88 11.11
CA GLY A 128 4.61 -10.25 11.45
C GLY A 128 3.45 -10.83 10.65
N ALA A 129 2.56 -10.01 10.07
CA ALA A 129 1.40 -10.53 9.34
C ALA A 129 1.78 -11.44 8.17
N LEU A 130 2.91 -11.20 7.52
CA LEU A 130 3.36 -11.89 6.31
C LEU A 130 4.63 -12.74 6.53
N GLU A 131 4.84 -13.29 7.72
CA GLU A 131 5.97 -14.20 7.98
C GLU A 131 5.95 -15.45 7.10
N GLU A 132 4.77 -15.92 6.68
CA GLU A 132 4.58 -17.10 5.82
C GLU A 132 4.30 -16.69 4.35
N ILE A 133 4.77 -15.52 3.90
CA ILE A 133 4.42 -14.91 2.61
C ILE A 133 4.72 -15.80 1.41
N GLU A 134 5.81 -16.56 1.43
CA GLU A 134 6.16 -17.48 0.35
C GLU A 134 5.04 -18.51 0.11
N GLU A 135 4.49 -19.09 1.19
CA GLU A 135 3.42 -20.08 1.11
C GLU A 135 2.11 -19.44 0.64
N LEU A 136 1.80 -18.22 1.11
CA LEU A 136 0.64 -17.47 0.64
C LEU A 136 0.72 -17.14 -0.87
N ILE A 137 1.90 -16.80 -1.37
CA ILE A 137 2.15 -16.58 -2.81
C ILE A 137 1.96 -17.89 -3.60
N ASN A 138 2.46 -19.02 -3.10
CA ASN A 138 2.29 -20.31 -3.75
C ASN A 138 0.81 -20.70 -3.84
N ILE A 139 0.01 -20.42 -2.81
CA ILE A 139 -1.46 -20.61 -2.86
C ILE A 139 -2.10 -19.75 -3.95
N CYS A 140 -1.65 -18.51 -4.13
CA CYS A 140 -2.12 -17.65 -5.23
C CYS A 140 -1.82 -18.27 -6.59
N ILE A 141 -0.62 -18.82 -6.79
CA ILE A 141 -0.20 -19.47 -8.04
C ILE A 141 -1.09 -20.68 -8.32
N ASP A 142 -1.25 -21.58 -7.34
CA ASP A 142 -2.04 -22.81 -7.47
C ASP A 142 -3.51 -22.51 -7.82
N LYS A 143 -4.04 -21.40 -7.33
CA LYS A 143 -5.40 -20.93 -7.63
C LYS A 143 -5.48 -20.01 -8.87
N ASN A 144 -4.36 -19.77 -9.58
CA ASN A 144 -4.26 -18.85 -10.73
C ASN A 144 -4.74 -17.42 -10.39
N ILE A 145 -4.38 -16.95 -9.20
CA ILE A 145 -4.68 -15.60 -8.70
C ILE A 145 -3.41 -14.74 -8.85
N ARG A 146 -3.54 -13.55 -9.43
CA ARG A 146 -2.43 -12.60 -9.52
C ARG A 146 -2.12 -12.02 -8.13
N CYS A 147 -0.84 -11.92 -7.77
CA CYS A 147 -0.43 -11.28 -6.52
C CYS A 147 0.65 -10.23 -6.76
N ILE A 148 0.49 -9.08 -6.12
CA ILE A 148 1.45 -7.98 -6.14
C ILE A 148 1.90 -7.73 -4.71
N VAL A 149 3.20 -7.64 -4.51
CA VAL A 149 3.81 -7.42 -3.19
C VAL A 149 4.41 -6.02 -3.11
N ASP A 150 4.07 -5.28 -2.06
CA ASP A 150 4.84 -4.14 -1.55
C ASP A 150 5.82 -4.68 -0.52
N PRO A 151 7.15 -4.73 -0.80
CA PRO A 151 8.07 -5.60 -0.11
C PRO A 151 8.64 -4.99 1.16
N TYR A 152 8.91 -5.83 2.16
CA TYR A 152 9.84 -5.51 3.23
C TYR A 152 11.29 -5.83 2.81
N ALA A 153 12.23 -4.98 3.17
CA ALA A 153 13.59 -4.97 2.60
C ALA A 153 14.38 -6.29 2.74
N THR A 154 14.06 -7.13 3.72
CA THR A 154 14.80 -8.37 4.01
C THR A 154 14.17 -9.64 3.42
N HIS A 155 12.95 -9.58 2.91
CA HIS A 155 12.16 -10.75 2.48
C HIS A 155 12.11 -10.96 0.96
N TRP A 156 13.04 -10.37 0.20
CA TRP A 156 12.95 -10.38 -1.27
C TRP A 156 12.97 -11.77 -1.90
N PHE A 157 13.66 -12.73 -1.33
CA PHE A 157 13.70 -14.10 -1.84
C PHE A 157 12.34 -14.80 -1.69
N GLU A 158 11.61 -14.53 -0.63
CA GLU A 158 10.30 -15.10 -0.34
C GLU A 158 9.23 -14.63 -1.33
N TYR A 159 9.46 -13.48 -2.00
CA TYR A 159 8.53 -12.96 -3.01
C TYR A 159 8.80 -13.47 -4.43
N ARG A 160 9.77 -14.37 -4.63
CA ARG A 160 10.28 -14.79 -5.95
C ARG A 160 9.23 -15.30 -6.95
N HIS A 161 8.08 -15.72 -6.47
CA HIS A 161 6.98 -16.25 -7.29
C HIS A 161 5.79 -15.29 -7.42
N ALA A 162 5.84 -14.12 -6.81
CA ALA A 162 4.80 -13.11 -6.99
C ALA A 162 4.68 -12.68 -8.46
N THR A 163 3.48 -12.32 -8.90
CA THR A 163 3.23 -11.79 -10.25
C THR A 163 4.06 -10.52 -10.51
N ALA A 164 4.15 -9.64 -9.50
CA ALA A 164 4.99 -8.46 -9.52
C ALA A 164 5.40 -8.05 -8.10
N ILE A 165 6.55 -7.38 -7.99
CA ILE A 165 6.94 -6.62 -6.80
C ILE A 165 6.82 -5.14 -7.14
N LYS A 166 6.11 -4.37 -6.31
CA LYS A 166 6.05 -2.91 -6.38
C LYS A 166 6.96 -2.36 -5.29
N CYS A 167 7.98 -1.60 -5.63
CA CYS A 167 8.95 -1.06 -4.68
C CYS A 167 9.37 0.37 -5.05
N ASN A 168 10.12 1.03 -4.17
CA ASN A 168 10.82 2.28 -4.48
C ASN A 168 12.31 2.03 -4.76
N ASP A 169 13.07 3.08 -5.16
CA ASP A 169 14.50 2.98 -5.44
C ASP A 169 15.31 2.46 -4.23
N ARG A 170 14.95 2.87 -3.00
CA ARG A 170 15.65 2.43 -1.78
C ARG A 170 15.44 0.94 -1.52
N GLU A 171 14.20 0.46 -1.64
CA GLU A 171 13.83 -0.93 -1.47
C GLU A 171 14.46 -1.79 -2.57
N TYR A 172 14.41 -1.33 -3.82
CA TYR A 172 15.05 -2.00 -4.95
C TYR A 172 16.57 -2.16 -4.74
N ASN A 173 17.25 -1.09 -4.34
CA ASN A 173 18.70 -1.10 -4.12
C ASN A 173 19.11 -1.91 -2.87
N ALA A 174 18.21 -2.08 -1.92
CA ALA A 174 18.41 -2.93 -0.74
C ALA A 174 18.08 -4.40 -1.00
N SER A 175 17.49 -4.73 -2.16
CA SER A 175 17.12 -6.10 -2.51
C SER A 175 18.35 -7.00 -2.62
N THR A 176 18.26 -8.17 -2.04
CA THR A 176 19.31 -9.20 -2.09
C THR A 176 19.13 -10.16 -3.26
N TRP A 177 17.95 -10.15 -3.88
CA TRP A 177 17.60 -11.05 -4.97
C TRP A 177 16.46 -10.48 -5.82
N ILE A 178 16.60 -10.57 -7.15
CA ILE A 178 15.54 -10.28 -8.11
C ILE A 178 15.56 -11.40 -9.13
N GLY A 179 14.46 -12.16 -9.19
CA GLY A 179 14.34 -13.28 -10.15
C GLY A 179 14.28 -12.82 -11.60
N PRO A 180 14.81 -13.60 -12.53
CA PRO A 180 14.94 -13.21 -13.95
C PRO A 180 13.59 -13.01 -14.65
N HIS A 181 12.49 -13.58 -14.16
CA HIS A 181 11.17 -13.53 -14.79
C HIS A 181 10.14 -12.71 -14.02
N GLN A 182 10.54 -12.14 -12.89
CA GLN A 182 9.64 -11.37 -12.05
C GLN A 182 9.51 -9.95 -12.58
N ALA A 183 8.28 -9.45 -12.67
CA ALA A 183 8.05 -8.05 -12.97
C ALA A 183 8.32 -7.20 -11.72
N VAL A 184 9.18 -6.18 -11.84
CA VAL A 184 9.38 -5.19 -10.79
C VAL A 184 8.83 -3.85 -11.26
N ILE A 185 7.91 -3.29 -10.48
CA ILE A 185 7.26 -1.99 -10.69
C ILE A 185 7.91 -1.01 -9.71
N LYS A 186 8.91 -0.27 -10.18
CA LYS A 186 9.74 0.58 -9.34
C LYS A 186 9.29 2.03 -9.40
N THR A 187 8.82 2.56 -8.29
CA THR A 187 8.44 3.98 -8.17
C THR A 187 9.68 4.86 -7.97
N LYS A 188 9.74 5.99 -8.69
CA LYS A 188 10.88 6.93 -8.72
C LYS A 188 10.48 8.36 -8.36
N GLY A 189 9.48 8.52 -7.52
CA GLY A 189 8.98 9.84 -7.11
C GLY A 189 8.51 10.67 -8.31
N ASP A 190 9.07 11.85 -8.49
CA ASP A 190 8.76 12.79 -9.57
C ASP A 190 9.18 12.29 -10.97
N ALA A 191 10.11 11.33 -11.06
CA ALA A 191 10.45 10.69 -12.31
C ALA A 191 9.42 9.64 -12.79
N GLY A 192 8.44 9.25 -11.95
CA GLY A 192 7.39 8.32 -12.33
C GLY A 192 7.67 6.86 -11.94
N ILE A 193 7.41 5.92 -12.84
CA ILE A 193 7.51 4.48 -12.58
C ILE A 193 8.34 3.79 -13.65
N GLU A 194 9.19 2.85 -13.26
CA GLU A 194 9.90 1.93 -14.14
C GLU A 194 9.32 0.52 -14.01
N LEU A 195 9.00 -0.11 -15.13
CA LEU A 195 8.73 -1.55 -15.22
C LEU A 195 10.01 -2.27 -15.63
N ILE A 196 10.50 -3.15 -14.79
CA ILE A 196 11.65 -4.00 -15.06
C ILE A 196 11.13 -5.42 -15.26
N ARG A 197 11.34 -6.00 -16.45
CA ARG A 197 10.90 -7.36 -16.78
C ARG A 197 11.90 -7.99 -17.72
N ASN A 198 12.36 -9.19 -17.42
CA ASN A 198 13.33 -9.95 -18.24
C ASN A 198 14.62 -9.16 -18.56
N GLY A 199 15.07 -8.29 -17.66
CA GLY A 199 16.24 -7.42 -17.85
C GLY A 199 15.99 -6.16 -18.68
N GLU A 200 14.79 -5.99 -19.23
CA GLU A 200 14.39 -4.76 -19.93
C GLU A 200 13.74 -3.77 -18.95
N VAL A 201 14.00 -2.48 -19.16
CA VAL A 201 13.44 -1.38 -18.37
C VAL A 201 12.58 -0.50 -19.27
N THR A 202 11.30 -0.41 -18.93
CA THR A 202 10.37 0.53 -19.57
C THR A 202 10.00 1.64 -18.59
N HIS A 203 10.18 2.89 -19.00
CA HIS A 203 9.93 4.06 -18.17
C HIS A 203 8.56 4.69 -18.47
N TYR A 204 7.80 4.96 -17.42
CA TYR A 204 6.49 5.64 -17.44
C TYR A 204 6.62 6.97 -16.70
N PRO A 205 6.82 8.11 -17.40
CA PRO A 205 6.99 9.39 -16.76
C PRO A 205 5.71 9.84 -16.05
N THR A 206 5.87 10.54 -14.92
CA THR A 206 4.71 11.17 -14.26
C THR A 206 4.33 12.47 -14.95
N ARG A 207 3.08 12.91 -14.78
CA ARG A 207 2.67 14.28 -15.12
C ARG A 207 3.13 15.21 -13.99
N PRO A 208 3.59 16.44 -14.31
CA PRO A 208 3.93 17.41 -13.29
C PRO A 208 2.76 17.63 -12.33
N ALA A 209 3.01 17.46 -11.03
CA ALA A 209 2.05 17.71 -9.97
C ALA A 209 2.68 18.60 -8.90
N GLN A 210 1.87 19.43 -8.25
CA GLN A 210 2.32 20.16 -7.07
C GLN A 210 2.40 19.15 -5.90
N VAL A 211 3.60 18.81 -5.51
CA VAL A 211 3.83 17.89 -4.38
C VAL A 211 3.62 18.61 -3.07
N VAL A 212 2.66 18.14 -2.29
CA VAL A 212 2.34 18.61 -0.92
C VAL A 212 2.87 17.63 0.11
N ASP A 213 2.57 16.32 -0.07
CA ASP A 213 3.00 15.24 0.83
C ASP A 213 3.11 13.94 0.05
N VAL A 214 4.20 13.20 0.25
CA VAL A 214 4.44 11.91 -0.42
C VAL A 214 3.97 10.70 0.41
N THR A 215 3.43 10.94 1.61
CA THR A 215 2.98 9.89 2.52
C THR A 215 1.84 9.08 1.90
N GLY A 216 2.01 7.75 1.83
CA GLY A 216 0.98 6.84 1.29
C GLY A 216 0.92 6.77 -0.24
N ALA A 217 1.76 7.50 -0.98
CA ALA A 217 1.80 7.41 -2.45
C ALA A 217 2.11 5.99 -2.94
N GLY A 218 2.98 5.26 -2.24
CA GLY A 218 3.30 3.86 -2.52
C GLY A 218 2.08 2.95 -2.37
N ASP A 219 1.31 3.12 -1.29
CA ASP A 219 0.08 2.37 -1.04
C ASP A 219 -0.98 2.66 -2.11
N THR A 220 -1.07 3.93 -2.54
CA THR A 220 -1.96 4.34 -3.65
C THR A 220 -1.56 3.65 -4.96
N VAL A 221 -0.26 3.57 -5.28
CA VAL A 221 0.23 2.84 -6.46
C VAL A 221 -0.17 1.36 -6.37
N LEU A 222 0.06 0.70 -5.23
CA LEU A 222 -0.30 -0.71 -5.03
C LEU A 222 -1.80 -0.94 -5.23
N ALA A 223 -2.64 -0.11 -4.60
CA ALA A 223 -4.09 -0.18 -4.72
C ALA A 223 -4.58 0.02 -6.17
N ALA A 224 -4.04 1.04 -6.87
CA ALA A 224 -4.40 1.35 -8.24
C ALA A 224 -4.01 0.24 -9.23
N LEU A 225 -2.82 -0.37 -9.05
CA LEU A 225 -2.40 -1.55 -9.80
C LEU A 225 -3.41 -2.70 -9.60
N GLY A 226 -3.76 -2.98 -8.34
CA GLY A 226 -4.73 -4.02 -8.01
C GLY A 226 -6.09 -3.79 -8.65
N VAL A 227 -6.64 -2.60 -8.53
CA VAL A 227 -7.95 -2.23 -9.09
C VAL A 227 -7.96 -2.41 -10.62
N CYS A 228 -6.92 -1.93 -11.31
CA CYS A 228 -6.83 -2.09 -12.77
C CYS A 228 -6.73 -3.57 -13.17
N LEU A 229 -5.90 -4.35 -12.48
CA LEU A 229 -5.64 -5.75 -12.79
C LEU A 229 -6.79 -6.71 -12.42
N THR A 230 -7.87 -6.25 -11.78
CA THR A 230 -9.11 -7.07 -11.66
C THR A 230 -9.78 -7.27 -13.01
N ARG A 231 -9.57 -6.38 -13.97
CA ARG A 231 -10.08 -6.50 -15.32
C ARG A 231 -9.24 -7.50 -16.10
N LEU A 232 -9.90 -8.40 -16.84
CA LEU A 232 -9.21 -9.44 -17.62
C LEU A 232 -8.43 -8.87 -18.82
N ASP A 233 -8.90 -7.75 -19.35
CA ASP A 233 -8.36 -7.05 -20.51
C ASP A 233 -7.31 -5.97 -20.15
N CYS A 234 -7.08 -5.69 -18.86
CA CYS A 234 -6.09 -4.72 -18.41
C CYS A 234 -4.68 -5.31 -18.48
N THR A 235 -3.80 -4.64 -19.21
CA THR A 235 -2.37 -4.94 -19.26
C THR A 235 -1.64 -4.37 -18.05
N VAL A 236 -0.43 -4.86 -17.78
CA VAL A 236 0.42 -4.31 -16.69
C VAL A 236 0.80 -2.87 -17.00
N GLU A 237 1.03 -2.54 -18.26
CA GLU A 237 1.38 -1.21 -18.76
C GLU A 237 0.24 -0.21 -18.52
N GLU A 238 -1.00 -0.60 -18.80
CA GLU A 238 -2.19 0.22 -18.49
C GLU A 238 -2.37 0.41 -16.99
N ALA A 239 -2.16 -0.65 -16.20
CA ALA A 239 -2.23 -0.58 -14.75
C ALA A 239 -1.18 0.38 -14.17
N ILE A 240 0.07 0.36 -14.68
CA ILE A 240 1.13 1.29 -14.29
C ILE A 240 0.76 2.73 -14.67
N SER A 241 0.24 2.95 -15.87
CA SER A 241 -0.18 4.28 -16.32
C SER A 241 -1.31 4.84 -15.44
N TYR A 242 -2.28 4.01 -15.06
CA TYR A 242 -3.34 4.38 -14.13
C TYR A 242 -2.80 4.67 -12.73
N ALA A 243 -1.94 3.80 -12.20
CA ALA A 243 -1.33 3.96 -10.89
C ALA A 243 -0.47 5.23 -10.77
N ASN A 244 0.26 5.58 -11.83
CA ASN A 244 1.07 6.80 -11.88
C ASN A 244 0.20 8.07 -11.80
N ARG A 245 -0.97 8.08 -12.48
CA ARG A 245 -1.94 9.18 -12.38
C ARG A 245 -2.57 9.27 -10.99
N ALA A 246 -2.97 8.14 -10.41
CA ALA A 246 -3.53 8.10 -9.06
C ALA A 246 -2.51 8.60 -8.01
N ALA A 247 -1.24 8.18 -8.12
CA ALA A 247 -0.17 8.66 -7.25
C ALA A 247 0.04 10.18 -7.38
N GLY A 248 -0.05 10.74 -8.59
CA GLY A 248 0.01 12.18 -8.83
C GLY A 248 -1.09 12.97 -8.08
N VAL A 249 -2.29 12.40 -7.98
CA VAL A 249 -3.37 12.98 -7.16
C VAL A 249 -3.03 12.85 -5.67
N ALA A 250 -2.59 11.67 -5.20
CA ALA A 250 -2.28 11.44 -3.80
C ALA A 250 -1.24 12.44 -3.28
N VAL A 251 -0.12 12.64 -3.99
CA VAL A 251 0.96 13.54 -3.55
C VAL A 251 0.57 15.02 -3.54
N SER A 252 -0.53 15.40 -4.18
CA SER A 252 -1.09 16.76 -4.14
C SER A 252 -1.92 17.07 -2.89
N LYS A 253 -2.11 16.08 -2.02
CA LYS A 253 -2.91 16.17 -0.79
C LYS A 253 -2.02 15.99 0.43
N LEU A 254 -2.51 16.39 1.60
CA LEU A 254 -1.80 16.24 2.87
C LEU A 254 -2.11 14.88 3.51
N GLY A 255 -1.09 14.19 3.99
CA GLY A 255 -1.20 12.89 4.68
C GLY A 255 -1.51 11.72 3.76
N THR A 256 -1.94 10.60 4.34
CA THR A 256 -2.34 9.39 3.61
C THR A 256 -3.72 9.58 2.98
N TYR A 257 -3.78 10.31 1.88
CA TYR A 257 -5.02 10.59 1.16
C TYR A 257 -5.47 9.39 0.34
N ALA A 258 -6.72 8.97 0.51
CA ALA A 258 -7.33 7.94 -0.33
C ALA A 258 -7.93 8.58 -1.59
N VAL A 259 -7.35 8.25 -2.72
CA VAL A 259 -7.72 8.81 -4.04
C VAL A 259 -9.05 8.23 -4.51
N ARG A 260 -10.00 9.10 -4.85
CA ARG A 260 -11.27 8.65 -5.42
C ARG A 260 -11.13 8.40 -6.92
N LYS A 261 -11.97 7.49 -7.41
CA LYS A 261 -12.01 7.11 -8.84
C LYS A 261 -12.21 8.33 -9.76
N ASP A 262 -13.08 9.26 -9.37
CA ASP A 262 -13.41 10.47 -10.14
C ASP A 262 -12.30 11.54 -10.10
N GLU A 263 -11.32 11.41 -9.23
CA GLU A 263 -10.18 12.32 -9.16
C GLU A 263 -9.01 11.88 -10.05
N VAL A 264 -8.97 10.60 -10.48
CA VAL A 264 -7.89 10.12 -11.36
C VAL A 264 -8.10 10.66 -12.78
N PRO A 265 -7.18 11.46 -13.33
CA PRO A 265 -7.33 12.00 -14.66
C PRO A 265 -7.42 10.91 -15.73
N ASP A 266 -8.16 11.17 -16.80
CA ASP A 266 -8.16 10.33 -18.00
C ASP A 266 -6.76 10.23 -18.63
N ALA A 267 -6.57 9.23 -19.49
CA ALA A 267 -5.29 8.90 -20.12
C ALA A 267 -4.75 10.01 -21.05
#